data_07dfcca26ccd21213d9dd5166005bc10
#
_entry.id   07dfcca26ccd21213d9dd5166005bc10
#
_cell.length_a   1.000
_cell.length_b   1.000
_cell.length_c   1.000
_cell.angle_alpha   90.00
_cell.angle_beta   90.00
_cell.angle_gamma   90.00
#
_symmetry.space_group_name_H-M   'P 1'
#
loop_
_entity.id
_entity.type
_entity.pdbx_description
1 polymer ?
#
loop_
_entity_poly.entity_id
_entity_poly.type
_entity_poly.pdbx_seq_one_letter_code
_entity_poly.pdbx_strand_id
1 'polypeptide(L)'
;MQRFRSLVLIAAFSAGAVLALVRLFERAATSGRSAQKQRGNQGRNAKRWVFKIAAFLLVAAFGGLLFVTSGIMPIKASSRHWAITAWFLNFAMRRSVVTHSLGTRVPALDDVALVAKGATHYEFGCRPCHGSPDFAQPAIAQQMTPPPPHLPWVVPQWQAKELFYIVKHGVKFTGMPAWPAQQRDDEVWAMVAFLQKLPNLTPEQYQELARGKKVSGAVIDELSGPNNPPQAVGESCARCHGLDGGGRGLSGFPILAGQRPTYLFASLLAYARGERHSGIMQPIAAGLSAQDMREIARYYANLAGLSSPRAVGAGLKPASTISSSFSGNRHDRRDASAIERGREIAMRGMPSQRLPACAACHGPSSTPRNPIYPQLAGQYAEYLALQITLFKKGSRGGTPYAHLMRLVASRLTPEQVHDVTRYYASLGSTTESPAQ
;
A
#
# COMPACT_ATOMS: atom_id res chain seq x y z
N MET A 1 -5.26 42.72 -3.95
CA MET A 1 -4.26 43.55 -3.24
C MET A 1 -3.29 42.72 -2.36
N GLN A 2 -3.70 41.64 -1.72
CA GLN A 2 -2.79 40.80 -0.86
C GLN A 2 -1.66 40.11 -1.61
N ARG A 3 -1.84 39.66 -2.84
CA ARG A 3 -0.81 39.01 -3.64
C ARG A 3 0.33 39.93 -4.10
N PHE A 4 0.08 41.20 -4.24
CA PHE A 4 1.10 42.19 -4.62
C PHE A 4 2.05 42.53 -3.47
N ARG A 5 1.58 42.48 -2.20
CA ARG A 5 2.41 42.69 -1.02
C ARG A 5 3.41 41.58 -0.76
N SER A 6 3.05 40.32 -1.06
CA SER A 6 3.97 39.17 -0.89
C SER A 6 5.10 39.19 -1.91
N LEU A 7 4.87 39.62 -3.13
CA LEU A 7 5.90 39.72 -4.18
C LEU A 7 6.92 40.81 -3.88
N VAL A 8 6.48 41.95 -3.33
CA VAL A 8 7.35 43.07 -2.93
C VAL A 8 8.22 42.66 -1.73
N LEU A 9 7.68 41.89 -0.79
CA LEU A 9 8.44 41.38 0.36
C LEU A 9 9.54 40.36 -0.02
N ILE A 10 9.27 39.49 -0.98
CA ILE A 10 10.27 38.51 -1.47
C ILE A 10 11.40 39.24 -2.23
N ALA A 11 11.07 40.23 -3.04
CA ALA A 11 12.06 41.04 -3.74
C ALA A 11 12.93 41.89 -2.77
N ALA A 12 12.31 42.43 -1.70
CA ALA A 12 13.04 43.19 -0.67
C ALA A 12 13.96 42.30 0.17
N PHE A 13 13.57 41.06 0.46
CA PHE A 13 14.41 40.11 1.22
C PHE A 13 15.63 39.64 0.43
N SER A 14 15.49 39.45 -0.89
CA SER A 14 16.61 39.08 -1.75
C SER A 14 17.60 40.23 -1.95
N ALA A 15 17.13 41.45 -2.08
CA ALA A 15 17.97 42.65 -2.17
C ALA A 15 18.74 42.90 -0.85
N GLY A 16 18.09 42.69 0.30
CA GLY A 16 18.72 42.83 1.63
C GLY A 16 19.85 41.81 1.89
N ALA A 17 19.63 40.57 1.49
CA ALA A 17 20.62 39.50 1.63
C ALA A 17 21.86 39.74 0.74
N VAL A 18 21.68 40.24 -0.45
CA VAL A 18 22.76 40.59 -1.37
C VAL A 18 23.57 41.79 -0.85
N LEU A 19 22.88 42.84 -0.34
CA LEU A 19 23.57 44.00 0.30
C LEU A 19 24.33 43.59 1.56
N ALA A 20 23.82 42.68 2.37
CA ALA A 20 24.50 42.13 3.54
C ALA A 20 25.76 41.34 3.17
N LEU A 21 25.70 40.50 2.14
CA LEU A 21 26.85 39.79 1.60
C LEU A 21 27.92 40.73 1.03
N VAL A 22 27.53 41.76 0.29
CA VAL A 22 28.44 42.76 -0.25
C VAL A 22 29.16 43.52 0.90
N ARG A 23 28.43 43.95 1.93
CA ARG A 23 29.01 44.62 3.12
C ARG A 23 29.92 43.70 3.97
N LEU A 24 29.62 42.43 4.08
CA LEU A 24 30.50 41.43 4.72
C LEU A 24 31.80 41.26 3.93
N PHE A 25 31.77 41.25 2.61
CA PHE A 25 32.94 41.17 1.74
C PHE A 25 33.79 42.47 1.79
N GLU A 26 33.17 43.65 1.85
CA GLU A 26 33.89 44.93 2.02
C GLU A 26 34.61 45.01 3.35
N ARG A 27 34.01 44.54 4.45
CA ARG A 27 34.70 44.49 5.78
C ARG A 27 35.84 43.50 5.82
N ALA A 28 35.74 42.36 5.15
CA ALA A 28 36.85 41.42 5.03
C ALA A 28 38.03 41.96 4.17
N ALA A 29 37.73 42.88 3.26
CA ALA A 29 38.73 43.50 2.38
C ALA A 29 39.55 44.65 3.03
N THR A 30 39.05 45.25 4.10
CA THR A 30 39.71 46.36 4.78
C THR A 30 40.66 45.96 5.95
N SER A 31 40.57 44.69 6.40
CA SER A 31 41.35 44.16 7.54
C SER A 31 42.77 43.68 7.22
N GLY A 32 43.26 43.81 5.99
CA GLY A 32 44.53 43.22 5.53
C GLY A 32 45.51 44.21 4.91
N ARG A 33 45.75 45.34 5.55
CA ARG A 33 46.81 46.28 5.11
C ARG A 33 48.13 46.07 5.89
N SER A 34 48.84 45.01 5.56
CA SER A 34 50.29 44.97 5.75
C SER A 34 50.86 43.60 5.37
N ALA A 35 51.07 43.33 4.07
CA ALA A 35 52.13 42.43 3.59
C ALA A 35 52.14 42.38 2.05
N GLN A 36 53.12 42.99 1.52
CA GLN A 36 53.85 42.61 0.33
C GLN A 36 53.26 42.80 -1.07
N LYS A 37 53.92 43.66 -1.80
CA LYS A 37 53.67 44.17 -3.15
C LYS A 37 53.62 43.15 -4.31
N GLN A 38 53.87 41.88 -4.09
CA GLN A 38 53.81 40.81 -5.08
C GLN A 38 52.56 39.94 -5.08
N ARG A 39 51.80 39.92 -3.96
CA ARG A 39 50.47 39.28 -3.88
C ARG A 39 49.31 40.14 -4.41
N GLY A 40 49.57 41.43 -4.69
CA GLY A 40 48.55 42.42 -5.06
C GLY A 40 47.86 42.19 -6.41
N ASN A 41 48.44 41.43 -7.33
CA ASN A 41 47.83 41.23 -8.64
C ASN A 41 46.90 39.97 -8.68
N GLN A 42 47.26 38.92 -7.95
CA GLN A 42 46.39 37.74 -7.85
C GLN A 42 45.12 38.02 -7.03
N GLY A 43 45.21 38.77 -5.96
CA GLY A 43 44.05 39.15 -5.14
C GLY A 43 43.10 40.11 -5.83
N ARG A 44 43.58 40.99 -6.70
CA ARG A 44 42.75 41.89 -7.53
C ARG A 44 42.02 41.14 -8.61
N ASN A 45 42.65 40.15 -9.24
CA ASN A 45 42.03 39.30 -10.26
C ASN A 45 40.96 38.39 -9.61
N ALA A 46 41.21 37.79 -8.46
CA ALA A 46 40.20 36.98 -7.75
C ALA A 46 38.97 37.80 -7.38
N LYS A 47 39.16 39.03 -6.83
CA LYS A 47 38.04 39.95 -6.50
C LYS A 47 37.25 40.36 -7.73
N ARG A 48 37.91 40.60 -8.89
CA ARG A 48 37.23 40.90 -10.16
C ARG A 48 36.45 39.72 -10.71
N TRP A 49 36.96 38.49 -10.55
CA TRP A 49 36.22 37.27 -10.91
C TRP A 49 35.01 37.04 -10.00
N VAL A 50 35.12 37.18 -8.71
CA VAL A 50 34.01 37.08 -7.76
C VAL A 50 32.93 38.10 -8.08
N PHE A 51 33.33 39.37 -8.35
CA PHE A 51 32.38 40.43 -8.73
C PHE A 51 31.65 40.09 -10.08
N LYS A 52 32.39 39.61 -11.08
CA LYS A 52 31.79 39.20 -12.33
C LYS A 52 30.80 38.04 -12.17
N ILE A 53 31.16 37.04 -11.36
CA ILE A 53 30.26 35.91 -11.06
C ILE A 53 29.01 36.39 -10.29
N ALA A 54 29.18 37.25 -9.26
CA ALA A 54 28.05 37.82 -8.53
C ALA A 54 27.12 38.66 -9.42
N ALA A 55 27.71 39.51 -10.28
CA ALA A 55 26.93 40.29 -11.25
C ALA A 55 26.18 39.40 -12.26
N PHE A 56 26.83 38.35 -12.77
CA PHE A 56 26.20 37.37 -13.65
C PHE A 56 25.03 36.65 -12.97
N LEU A 57 25.21 36.20 -11.73
CA LEU A 57 24.16 35.54 -10.95
C LEU A 57 22.98 36.50 -10.68
N LEU A 58 23.24 37.76 -10.38
CA LEU A 58 22.20 38.80 -10.20
C LEU A 58 21.40 39.05 -11.48
N VAL A 59 22.10 39.20 -12.61
CA VAL A 59 21.45 39.37 -13.92
C VAL A 59 20.63 38.12 -14.29
N ALA A 60 21.17 36.93 -14.06
CA ALA A 60 20.46 35.68 -14.30
C ALA A 60 19.23 35.52 -13.40
N ALA A 61 19.34 35.86 -12.11
CA ALA A 61 18.22 35.84 -11.18
C ALA A 61 17.13 36.86 -11.56
N PHE A 62 17.53 38.08 -11.91
CA PHE A 62 16.60 39.12 -12.36
C PHE A 62 15.94 38.75 -13.68
N GLY A 63 16.70 38.24 -14.66
CA GLY A 63 16.16 37.71 -15.92
C GLY A 63 15.19 36.56 -15.71
N GLY A 64 15.52 35.63 -14.81
CA GLY A 64 14.62 34.55 -14.40
C GLY A 64 13.34 35.04 -13.76
N LEU A 65 13.43 36.05 -12.87
CA LEU A 65 12.24 36.67 -12.26
C LEU A 65 11.37 37.36 -13.32
N LEU A 66 11.96 38.14 -14.22
CA LEU A 66 11.24 38.76 -15.33
C LEU A 66 10.58 37.74 -16.23
N PHE A 67 11.26 36.64 -16.55
CA PHE A 67 10.72 35.53 -17.33
C PHE A 67 9.48 34.92 -16.68
N VAL A 68 9.55 34.62 -15.38
CA VAL A 68 8.39 34.06 -14.63
C VAL A 68 7.25 35.05 -14.53
N THR A 69 7.54 36.33 -14.23
CA THR A 69 6.49 37.37 -14.06
C THR A 69 5.88 37.84 -15.38
N SER A 70 6.57 37.65 -16.50
CA SER A 70 6.07 38.01 -17.84
C SER A 70 4.90 37.13 -18.32
N GLY A 71 4.70 35.93 -17.70
CA GLY A 71 3.68 34.98 -18.17
C GLY A 71 4.03 34.26 -19.48
N ILE A 72 5.24 34.45 -20.01
CA ILE A 72 5.70 33.76 -21.24
C ILE A 72 5.85 32.25 -21.01
N MET A 73 6.13 31.83 -19.77
CA MET A 73 6.27 30.41 -19.41
C MET A 73 4.92 29.69 -19.54
N PRO A 74 4.77 28.73 -20.46
CA PRO A 74 3.52 28.01 -20.64
C PRO A 74 3.32 27.01 -19.48
N ILE A 75 2.19 27.15 -18.78
CA ILE A 75 1.76 26.21 -17.70
C ILE A 75 0.69 25.22 -18.20
N LYS A 76 0.32 25.28 -19.47
CA LYS A 76 -0.73 24.42 -20.05
C LYS A 76 -0.21 22.99 -20.21
N ALA A 77 -0.96 22.00 -19.72
CA ALA A 77 -0.60 20.59 -19.83
C ALA A 77 -0.58 20.07 -21.28
N SER A 78 -1.31 20.72 -22.19
CA SER A 78 -1.34 20.39 -23.62
C SER A 78 0.00 20.66 -24.35
N SER A 79 0.88 21.49 -23.78
CA SER A 79 2.26 21.65 -24.26
C SER A 79 3.18 20.79 -23.38
N ARG A 80 3.79 19.79 -23.99
CA ARG A 80 4.76 18.95 -23.26
C ARG A 80 5.88 19.79 -22.65
N HIS A 81 6.58 19.23 -21.67
CA HIS A 81 7.80 19.87 -21.14
C HIS A 81 8.81 20.14 -22.27
N TRP A 82 9.55 21.22 -22.16
CA TRP A 82 10.72 21.43 -23.00
C TRP A 82 11.68 20.24 -22.88
N ALA A 83 12.35 19.87 -23.95
CA ALA A 83 13.22 18.69 -23.99
C ALA A 83 14.27 18.67 -22.86
N ILE A 84 14.87 19.81 -22.55
CA ILE A 84 15.85 19.94 -21.46
C ILE A 84 15.20 19.74 -20.09
N THR A 85 13.98 20.25 -19.87
CA THR A 85 13.25 20.06 -18.62
C THR A 85 12.83 18.61 -18.45
N ALA A 86 12.31 17.98 -19.50
CA ALA A 86 11.94 16.57 -19.49
C ALA A 86 13.14 15.67 -19.19
N TRP A 87 14.27 15.93 -19.84
CA TRP A 87 15.53 15.21 -19.59
C TRP A 87 15.99 15.37 -18.15
N PHE A 88 16.04 16.61 -17.64
CA PHE A 88 16.49 16.89 -16.27
C PHE A 88 15.59 16.22 -15.21
N LEU A 89 14.27 16.35 -15.36
CA LEU A 89 13.30 15.74 -14.42
C LEU A 89 13.41 14.21 -14.43
N ASN A 90 13.55 13.60 -15.61
CA ASN A 90 13.74 12.15 -15.73
C ASN A 90 15.05 11.70 -15.10
N PHE A 91 16.16 12.40 -15.40
CA PHE A 91 17.47 12.11 -14.79
C PHE A 91 17.42 12.22 -13.27
N ALA A 92 16.90 13.33 -12.75
CA ALA A 92 16.80 13.57 -11.30
C ALA A 92 15.91 12.52 -10.62
N MET A 93 14.76 12.17 -11.23
CA MET A 93 13.87 11.14 -10.73
C MET A 93 14.56 9.79 -10.64
N ARG A 94 15.21 9.33 -11.74
CA ARG A 94 15.94 8.06 -11.76
C ARG A 94 17.04 8.01 -10.70
N ARG A 95 17.83 9.07 -10.55
CA ARG A 95 18.89 9.15 -9.52
C ARG A 95 18.30 9.11 -8.12
N SER A 96 17.23 9.85 -7.88
CA SER A 96 16.53 9.86 -6.60
C SER A 96 16.00 8.47 -6.22
N VAL A 97 15.32 7.78 -7.15
CA VAL A 97 14.78 6.43 -6.93
C VAL A 97 15.89 5.44 -6.56
N VAL A 98 16.97 5.40 -7.35
CA VAL A 98 18.12 4.51 -7.07
C VAL A 98 18.71 4.79 -5.68
N THR A 99 18.93 6.07 -5.34
CA THR A 99 19.55 6.45 -4.06
C THR A 99 18.68 6.12 -2.88
N HIS A 100 17.37 6.44 -2.93
CA HIS A 100 16.46 6.25 -1.79
C HIS A 100 15.96 4.81 -1.64
N SER A 101 16.12 3.97 -2.66
CA SER A 101 15.82 2.53 -2.55
C SER A 101 16.98 1.71 -1.97
N LEU A 102 18.15 2.33 -1.73
CA LEU A 102 19.30 1.66 -1.11
C LEU A 102 18.92 1.15 0.30
N GLY A 103 19.34 -0.08 0.60
CA GLY A 103 19.04 -0.71 1.90
C GLY A 103 17.63 -1.29 2.04
N THR A 104 16.72 -1.06 1.09
CA THR A 104 15.39 -1.68 1.10
C THR A 104 15.51 -3.20 0.87
N ARG A 105 15.06 -4.00 1.85
CA ARG A 105 15.03 -5.46 1.75
C ARG A 105 13.82 -5.89 0.95
N VAL A 106 14.04 -6.68 -0.09
CA VAL A 106 13.00 -7.23 -0.94
C VAL A 106 12.52 -8.54 -0.32
N PRO A 107 11.22 -8.70 -0.02
CA PRO A 107 10.65 -9.97 0.44
C PRO A 107 10.52 -10.96 -0.73
N ALA A 108 10.09 -12.19 -0.45
CA ALA A 108 9.66 -13.12 -1.50
C ALA A 108 8.44 -12.56 -2.23
N LEU A 109 8.47 -12.51 -3.56
CA LEU A 109 7.45 -11.88 -4.41
C LEU A 109 6.68 -12.88 -5.30
N ASP A 110 6.98 -14.17 -5.18
CA ASP A 110 6.41 -15.22 -6.04
C ASP A 110 5.13 -15.84 -5.49
N ASP A 111 4.66 -15.40 -4.32
CA ASP A 111 3.42 -15.87 -3.73
C ASP A 111 2.21 -15.45 -4.60
N VAL A 112 1.43 -16.45 -5.04
CA VAL A 112 0.24 -16.25 -5.88
C VAL A 112 -0.80 -15.36 -5.20
N ALA A 113 -0.99 -15.48 -3.88
CA ALA A 113 -1.94 -14.66 -3.14
C ALA A 113 -1.48 -13.19 -3.09
N LEU A 114 -0.17 -12.96 -2.96
CA LEU A 114 0.42 -11.63 -3.00
C LEU A 114 0.26 -10.99 -4.40
N VAL A 115 0.57 -11.74 -5.46
CA VAL A 115 0.42 -11.29 -6.85
C VAL A 115 -1.04 -10.98 -7.17
N ALA A 116 -1.99 -11.85 -6.79
CA ALA A 116 -3.42 -11.63 -7.01
C ALA A 116 -3.93 -10.39 -6.25
N LYS A 117 -3.47 -10.17 -5.02
CA LYS A 117 -3.77 -8.95 -4.25
C LYS A 117 -3.30 -7.69 -4.99
N GLY A 118 -2.09 -7.70 -5.54
CA GLY A 118 -1.56 -6.61 -6.36
C GLY A 118 -2.36 -6.40 -7.63
N ALA A 119 -2.66 -7.47 -8.39
CA ALA A 119 -3.43 -7.42 -9.63
C ALA A 119 -4.82 -6.81 -9.42
N THR A 120 -5.52 -7.26 -8.37
CA THR A 120 -6.87 -6.77 -8.06
C THR A 120 -6.87 -5.29 -7.69
N HIS A 121 -5.85 -4.82 -6.96
CA HIS A 121 -5.74 -3.40 -6.66
C HIS A 121 -5.31 -2.58 -7.88
N TYR A 122 -4.43 -3.12 -8.73
CA TYR A 122 -4.03 -2.50 -10.00
C TYR A 122 -5.22 -2.13 -10.88
N GLU A 123 -6.19 -3.03 -10.96
CA GLU A 123 -7.42 -2.85 -11.76
C GLU A 123 -8.16 -1.55 -11.42
N PHE A 124 -8.15 -1.14 -10.14
CA PHE A 124 -8.84 0.08 -9.70
C PHE A 124 -7.94 1.30 -9.66
N GLY A 125 -6.77 1.13 -9.06
CA GLY A 125 -5.94 2.27 -8.68
C GLY A 125 -4.96 2.69 -9.76
N CYS A 126 -4.53 1.77 -10.64
CA CYS A 126 -3.44 2.02 -11.57
C CYS A 126 -3.88 1.95 -13.04
N ARG A 127 -4.74 0.96 -13.40
CA ARG A 127 -5.24 0.75 -14.76
C ARG A 127 -5.89 1.99 -15.37
N PRO A 128 -6.65 2.83 -14.65
CA PRO A 128 -7.24 4.04 -15.23
C PRO A 128 -6.22 5.00 -15.87
N CYS A 129 -4.96 4.94 -15.43
CA CYS A 129 -3.89 5.76 -15.99
C CYS A 129 -2.90 4.95 -16.84
N HIS A 130 -2.59 3.70 -16.43
CA HIS A 130 -1.52 2.91 -17.05
C HIS A 130 -2.02 1.88 -18.07
N GLY A 131 -3.33 1.67 -18.19
CA GLY A 131 -3.88 0.59 -19.00
C GLY A 131 -3.62 -0.79 -18.40
N SER A 132 -3.89 -1.85 -19.18
CA SER A 132 -3.67 -3.25 -18.82
C SER A 132 -3.56 -4.10 -20.09
N PRO A 133 -3.17 -5.39 -20.02
CA PRO A 133 -3.11 -6.26 -21.20
C PRO A 133 -4.42 -6.36 -21.98
N ASP A 134 -5.57 -6.20 -21.32
CA ASP A 134 -6.92 -6.26 -21.91
C ASP A 134 -7.54 -4.87 -22.16
N PHE A 135 -6.86 -3.79 -21.78
CA PHE A 135 -7.40 -2.44 -21.90
C PHE A 135 -6.31 -1.43 -22.22
N ALA A 136 -6.37 -0.80 -23.38
CA ALA A 136 -5.45 0.22 -23.80
C ALA A 136 -5.47 1.43 -22.84
N GLN A 137 -4.34 2.12 -22.74
CA GLN A 137 -4.23 3.33 -21.95
C GLN A 137 -5.26 4.39 -22.43
N PRO A 138 -6.09 4.96 -21.54
CA PRO A 138 -7.11 5.92 -21.92
C PRO A 138 -6.53 7.19 -22.56
N ALA A 139 -7.23 7.76 -23.53
CA ALA A 139 -6.81 8.98 -24.21
C ALA A 139 -6.58 10.17 -23.26
N ILE A 140 -7.39 10.28 -22.19
CA ILE A 140 -7.21 11.32 -21.17
C ILE A 140 -5.87 11.18 -20.43
N ALA A 141 -5.45 9.95 -20.13
CA ALA A 141 -4.17 9.69 -19.47
C ALA A 141 -2.99 10.04 -20.41
N GLN A 142 -3.12 9.75 -21.70
CA GLN A 142 -2.11 10.08 -22.71
C GLN A 142 -1.89 11.60 -22.88
N GLN A 143 -2.87 12.42 -22.48
CA GLN A 143 -2.76 13.88 -22.50
C GLN A 143 -2.15 14.48 -21.24
N MET A 144 -1.79 13.66 -20.24
CA MET A 144 -1.07 14.15 -19.06
C MET A 144 0.37 14.55 -19.40
N THR A 145 0.94 15.45 -18.63
CA THR A 145 2.32 15.92 -18.82
C THR A 145 3.14 15.72 -17.53
N PRO A 146 4.04 14.73 -17.49
CA PRO A 146 4.29 13.72 -18.52
C PRO A 146 3.16 12.68 -18.59
N PRO A 147 2.96 12.01 -19.74
CA PRO A 147 2.01 10.90 -19.83
C PRO A 147 2.47 9.72 -18.97
N PRO A 148 1.54 8.97 -18.35
CA PRO A 148 1.90 7.75 -17.64
C PRO A 148 2.60 6.76 -18.57
N PRO A 149 3.67 6.10 -18.13
CA PRO A 149 4.40 5.16 -18.98
C PRO A 149 3.59 3.87 -19.20
N HIS A 150 3.86 3.21 -20.33
CA HIS A 150 3.36 1.85 -20.60
C HIS A 150 4.16 0.86 -19.74
N LEU A 151 3.53 0.33 -18.69
CA LEU A 151 4.22 -0.42 -17.64
C LEU A 151 4.90 -1.72 -18.12
N PRO A 152 4.34 -2.52 -19.04
CA PRO A 152 5.01 -3.72 -19.55
C PRO A 152 6.42 -3.45 -20.09
N TRP A 153 6.66 -2.26 -20.67
CA TRP A 153 7.96 -1.89 -21.22
C TRP A 153 8.91 -1.25 -20.20
N VAL A 154 8.34 -0.62 -19.17
CA VAL A 154 9.13 0.19 -18.24
C VAL A 154 9.49 -0.60 -16.97
N VAL A 155 8.61 -1.49 -16.51
CA VAL A 155 8.84 -2.30 -15.31
C VAL A 155 10.13 -3.10 -15.37
N PRO A 156 10.51 -3.77 -16.49
CA PRO A 156 11.77 -4.51 -16.55
C PRO A 156 13.04 -3.65 -16.41
N GLN A 157 12.92 -2.33 -16.51
CA GLN A 157 14.06 -1.39 -16.35
C GLN A 157 14.37 -1.06 -14.90
N TRP A 158 13.53 -1.52 -13.95
CA TRP A 158 13.61 -1.21 -12.52
C TRP A 158 13.78 -2.47 -11.68
N GLN A 159 14.59 -2.37 -10.63
CA GLN A 159 14.65 -3.41 -9.61
C GLN A 159 13.41 -3.37 -8.71
N ALA A 160 13.08 -4.49 -8.06
CA ALA A 160 11.91 -4.58 -7.18
C ALA A 160 11.89 -3.50 -6.08
N LYS A 161 13.05 -3.20 -5.47
CA LYS A 161 13.19 -2.15 -4.45
C LYS A 161 12.93 -0.74 -5.00
N GLU A 162 13.26 -0.51 -6.27
CA GLU A 162 13.04 0.75 -6.97
C GLU A 162 11.56 0.92 -7.32
N LEU A 163 10.92 -0.14 -7.82
CA LEU A 163 9.47 -0.19 -8.01
C LEU A 163 8.72 0.06 -6.70
N PHE A 164 9.18 -0.54 -5.61
CA PHE A 164 8.62 -0.30 -4.28
C PHE A 164 8.68 1.19 -3.92
N TYR A 165 9.82 1.83 -4.10
CA TYR A 165 9.99 3.25 -3.81
C TYR A 165 9.05 4.12 -4.68
N ILE A 166 8.98 3.84 -5.98
CA ILE A 166 8.12 4.57 -6.93
C ILE A 166 6.64 4.42 -6.54
N VAL A 167 6.18 3.19 -6.30
CA VAL A 167 4.77 2.92 -5.95
C VAL A 167 4.41 3.53 -4.60
N LYS A 168 5.30 3.42 -3.60
CA LYS A 168 5.07 3.94 -2.27
C LYS A 168 4.98 5.46 -2.22
N HIS A 169 5.88 6.14 -2.91
CA HIS A 169 6.04 7.60 -2.78
C HIS A 169 5.46 8.41 -3.94
N GLY A 170 5.04 7.74 -5.02
CA GLY A 170 4.64 8.44 -6.23
C GLY A 170 5.81 9.20 -6.88
N VAL A 171 5.52 10.05 -7.84
CA VAL A 171 6.53 10.84 -8.55
C VAL A 171 6.11 12.31 -8.60
N LYS A 172 6.91 13.19 -8.00
CA LYS A 172 6.68 14.65 -8.02
C LYS A 172 6.65 15.20 -9.46
N PHE A 173 5.86 16.23 -9.66
CA PHE A 173 5.64 16.89 -10.97
C PHE A 173 5.03 15.98 -12.03
N THR A 174 4.31 14.93 -11.58
CA THR A 174 3.53 14.03 -12.43
C THR A 174 2.15 13.78 -11.81
N GLY A 175 1.27 13.10 -12.54
CA GLY A 175 -0.03 12.66 -12.00
C GLY A 175 0.03 11.40 -11.13
N MET A 176 1.22 10.82 -10.88
CA MET A 176 1.34 9.60 -10.08
C MET A 176 1.34 9.92 -8.56
N PRO A 177 0.26 9.59 -7.83
CA PRO A 177 0.17 9.86 -6.40
C PRO A 177 1.02 8.90 -5.57
N ALA A 178 1.29 9.27 -4.33
CA ALA A 178 1.83 8.36 -3.34
C ALA A 178 0.79 7.33 -2.88
N TRP A 179 1.25 6.18 -2.36
CA TRP A 179 0.38 5.18 -1.75
C TRP A 179 -0.41 5.78 -0.58
N PRO A 180 -1.74 5.59 -0.52
CA PRO A 180 -2.57 6.29 0.48
C PRO A 180 -2.21 5.96 1.93
N ALA A 181 -1.75 4.74 2.19
CA ALA A 181 -1.38 4.27 3.53
C ALA A 181 0.13 4.00 3.60
N GLN A 182 0.91 5.02 3.96
CA GLN A 182 2.38 4.96 3.97
C GLN A 182 2.97 3.89 4.93
N GLN A 183 2.18 3.44 5.93
CA GLN A 183 2.57 2.41 6.89
C GLN A 183 2.33 0.97 6.38
N ARG A 184 1.73 0.80 5.18
CA ARG A 184 1.29 -0.48 4.62
C ARG A 184 2.23 -0.97 3.52
N ASP A 185 3.49 -1.18 3.88
CA ASP A 185 4.51 -1.72 2.99
C ASP A 185 4.11 -3.09 2.39
N ASP A 186 3.33 -3.88 3.12
CA ASP A 186 2.79 -5.15 2.65
C ASP A 186 1.87 -5.01 1.44
N GLU A 187 1.10 -3.92 1.36
CA GLU A 187 0.25 -3.64 0.19
C GLU A 187 1.07 -3.15 -1.00
N VAL A 188 2.10 -2.34 -0.75
CA VAL A 188 3.02 -1.88 -1.80
C VAL A 188 3.82 -3.06 -2.38
N TRP A 189 4.30 -3.98 -1.53
CA TRP A 189 4.98 -5.18 -2.00
C TRP A 189 4.06 -6.10 -2.81
N ALA A 190 2.77 -6.18 -2.48
CA ALA A 190 1.80 -6.91 -3.31
C ALA A 190 1.70 -6.29 -4.71
N MET A 191 1.68 -4.95 -4.80
CA MET A 191 1.69 -4.26 -6.09
C MET A 191 2.97 -4.54 -6.87
N VAL A 192 4.14 -4.50 -6.23
CA VAL A 192 5.43 -4.80 -6.87
C VAL A 192 5.48 -6.24 -7.38
N ALA A 193 4.98 -7.21 -6.58
CA ALA A 193 4.90 -8.62 -7.00
C ALA A 193 4.08 -8.79 -8.28
N PHE A 194 2.93 -8.12 -8.35
CA PHE A 194 2.11 -8.10 -9.56
C PHE A 194 2.81 -7.40 -10.73
N LEU A 195 3.39 -6.21 -10.51
CA LEU A 195 4.06 -5.45 -11.57
C LEU A 195 5.18 -6.26 -12.24
N GLN A 196 5.93 -7.05 -11.49
CA GLN A 196 6.97 -7.92 -12.06
C GLN A 196 6.41 -9.02 -12.97
N LYS A 197 5.17 -9.45 -12.77
CA LYS A 197 4.51 -10.45 -13.65
C LYS A 197 3.84 -9.78 -14.85
N LEU A 198 3.43 -8.52 -14.74
CA LEU A 198 2.63 -7.79 -15.72
C LEU A 198 3.17 -7.84 -17.16
N PRO A 199 4.50 -7.71 -17.42
CA PRO A 199 5.03 -7.75 -18.78
C PRO A 199 4.76 -9.02 -19.57
N ASN A 200 4.54 -10.15 -18.86
CA ASN A 200 4.41 -11.48 -19.44
C ASN A 200 2.97 -12.03 -19.35
N LEU A 201 2.01 -11.23 -18.91
CA LEU A 201 0.61 -11.66 -18.77
C LEU A 201 -0.14 -11.51 -20.09
N THR A 202 -0.90 -12.55 -20.47
CA THR A 202 -1.93 -12.42 -21.51
C THR A 202 -3.16 -11.67 -20.95
N PRO A 203 -4.05 -11.14 -21.82
CA PRO A 203 -5.31 -10.53 -21.37
C PRO A 203 -6.13 -11.44 -20.46
N GLU A 204 -6.20 -12.74 -20.77
CA GLU A 204 -6.97 -13.73 -20.01
C GLU A 204 -6.35 -13.96 -18.61
N GLN A 205 -5.03 -14.12 -18.58
CA GLN A 205 -4.29 -14.29 -17.32
C GLN A 205 -4.43 -13.06 -16.42
N TYR A 206 -4.38 -11.87 -17.02
CA TYR A 206 -4.60 -10.62 -16.29
C TYR A 206 -6.01 -10.58 -15.69
N GLN A 207 -7.05 -10.90 -16.49
CA GLN A 207 -8.42 -10.91 -16.01
C GLN A 207 -8.64 -11.91 -14.89
N GLU A 208 -8.04 -13.11 -14.99
CA GLU A 208 -8.13 -14.12 -13.92
C GLU A 208 -7.47 -13.64 -12.62
N LEU A 209 -6.30 -13.01 -12.70
CA LEU A 209 -5.61 -12.46 -11.53
C LEU A 209 -6.38 -11.27 -10.93
N ALA A 210 -6.79 -10.32 -11.75
CA ALA A 210 -7.40 -9.06 -11.32
C ALA A 210 -8.85 -9.21 -10.84
N ARG A 211 -9.64 -10.07 -11.51
CA ARG A 211 -11.09 -10.19 -11.29
C ARG A 211 -11.52 -11.54 -10.76
N GLY A 212 -10.67 -12.57 -10.83
CA GLY A 212 -11.00 -13.94 -10.53
C GLY A 212 -11.65 -14.65 -11.73
N LYS A 213 -11.88 -15.94 -11.58
CA LYS A 213 -12.64 -16.72 -12.58
C LYS A 213 -14.02 -16.10 -12.75
N LYS A 214 -14.48 -15.97 -13.99
CA LYS A 214 -15.87 -15.55 -14.26
C LYS A 214 -16.80 -16.51 -13.53
N VAL A 215 -17.61 -15.97 -12.62
CA VAL A 215 -18.71 -16.74 -12.03
C VAL A 215 -19.67 -17.03 -13.15
N SER A 216 -19.96 -18.31 -13.40
CA SER A 216 -20.93 -18.74 -14.42
C SER A 216 -22.30 -18.11 -14.10
N GLY A 217 -23.06 -17.73 -15.13
CA GLY A 217 -24.41 -17.17 -14.95
C GLY A 217 -25.33 -18.02 -14.07
N ALA A 218 -25.17 -19.36 -14.12
CA ALA A 218 -25.90 -20.29 -13.25
C ALA A 218 -25.67 -20.06 -11.74
N VAL A 219 -24.46 -19.60 -11.35
CA VAL A 219 -24.17 -19.28 -9.93
C VAL A 219 -24.77 -17.93 -9.54
N ILE A 220 -24.92 -17.00 -10.48
CA ILE A 220 -25.59 -15.72 -10.25
C ILE A 220 -27.09 -15.97 -10.02
N ASP A 221 -27.71 -16.87 -10.79
CA ASP A 221 -29.12 -17.24 -10.63
C ASP A 221 -29.37 -17.99 -9.31
N GLU A 222 -28.46 -18.85 -8.87
CA GLU A 222 -28.54 -19.55 -7.59
C GLU A 222 -28.36 -18.58 -6.39
N LEU A 223 -27.59 -17.51 -6.57
CA LEU A 223 -27.42 -16.43 -5.59
C LEU A 223 -28.55 -15.38 -5.64
N SER A 224 -29.44 -15.44 -6.64
CA SER A 224 -30.59 -14.53 -6.81
C SER A 224 -31.78 -14.88 -5.92
N GLY A 225 -31.60 -15.69 -4.86
CA GLY A 225 -32.58 -15.98 -3.83
C GLY A 225 -32.77 -14.82 -2.83
N PRO A 226 -33.43 -15.07 -1.68
CA PRO A 226 -33.72 -14.05 -0.66
C PRO A 226 -32.47 -13.38 -0.04
N ASN A 227 -31.27 -13.85 -0.38
CA ASN A 227 -29.98 -13.27 -0.03
C ASN A 227 -29.31 -12.54 -1.18
N ASN A 228 -30.09 -11.88 -2.05
CA ASN A 228 -29.53 -11.11 -3.18
C ASN A 228 -28.42 -10.16 -2.68
N PRO A 229 -27.19 -10.24 -3.25
CA PRO A 229 -26.10 -9.38 -2.79
C PRO A 229 -26.45 -7.90 -3.03
N PRO A 230 -26.20 -7.01 -2.06
CA PRO A 230 -26.28 -5.58 -2.30
C PRO A 230 -25.44 -5.18 -3.53
N GLN A 231 -25.88 -4.20 -4.30
CA GLN A 231 -25.20 -3.74 -5.51
C GLN A 231 -23.72 -3.47 -5.26
N ALA A 232 -23.39 -2.80 -4.16
CA ALA A 232 -22.01 -2.49 -3.77
C ALA A 232 -21.13 -3.73 -3.55
N VAL A 233 -21.74 -4.88 -3.17
CA VAL A 233 -21.01 -6.15 -3.06
C VAL A 233 -20.58 -6.65 -4.45
N GLY A 234 -21.49 -6.69 -5.41
CA GLY A 234 -21.19 -7.13 -6.77
C GLY A 234 -20.15 -6.23 -7.47
N GLU A 235 -20.31 -4.93 -7.34
CA GLU A 235 -19.47 -3.95 -8.03
C GLU A 235 -18.07 -3.80 -7.43
N SER A 236 -17.93 -3.91 -6.11
CA SER A 236 -16.68 -3.54 -5.43
C SER A 236 -16.07 -4.65 -4.57
N CYS A 237 -16.87 -5.35 -3.76
CA CYS A 237 -16.35 -6.25 -2.73
C CYS A 237 -15.99 -7.64 -3.28
N ALA A 238 -16.87 -8.18 -4.15
CA ALA A 238 -16.81 -9.56 -4.58
C ALA A 238 -15.54 -9.92 -5.35
N ARG A 239 -14.95 -8.97 -6.06
CA ARG A 239 -13.73 -9.22 -6.84
C ARG A 239 -12.52 -9.60 -5.99
N CYS A 240 -12.49 -9.15 -4.72
CA CYS A 240 -11.46 -9.51 -3.74
C CYS A 240 -11.96 -10.60 -2.79
N HIS A 241 -13.15 -10.39 -2.22
CA HIS A 241 -13.68 -11.22 -1.14
C HIS A 241 -14.55 -12.37 -1.61
N GLY A 242 -14.93 -12.40 -2.89
CA GLY A 242 -15.92 -13.34 -3.44
C GLY A 242 -17.36 -12.93 -3.11
N LEU A 243 -18.32 -13.35 -3.93
CA LEU A 243 -19.74 -13.27 -3.58
C LEU A 243 -20.04 -14.21 -2.39
N ASP A 244 -19.37 -15.35 -2.34
CA ASP A 244 -19.40 -16.31 -1.24
C ASP A 244 -18.70 -15.83 0.03
N GLY A 245 -17.99 -14.71 -0.03
CA GLY A 245 -17.19 -14.18 1.07
C GLY A 245 -15.97 -15.04 1.44
N GLY A 246 -15.59 -15.99 0.57
CA GLY A 246 -14.49 -16.94 0.82
C GLY A 246 -13.08 -16.42 0.53
N GLY A 247 -12.93 -15.15 0.12
CA GLY A 247 -11.61 -14.57 -0.19
C GLY A 247 -10.96 -15.18 -1.42
N ARG A 248 -11.76 -15.65 -2.40
CA ARG A 248 -11.28 -16.31 -3.63
C ARG A 248 -10.37 -17.54 -3.37
N GLY A 249 -10.40 -18.12 -2.16
CA GLY A 249 -9.50 -19.20 -1.80
C GLY A 249 -8.03 -18.77 -1.62
N LEU A 250 -7.75 -17.46 -1.55
CA LEU A 250 -6.40 -16.90 -1.47
C LEU A 250 -6.19 -16.15 -0.15
N SER A 251 -5.10 -16.42 0.54
CA SER A 251 -4.76 -15.79 1.83
C SER A 251 -4.53 -14.27 1.74
N GLY A 252 -4.38 -13.73 0.54
CA GLY A 252 -4.31 -12.29 0.27
C GLY A 252 -5.62 -11.54 0.55
N PHE A 253 -6.76 -12.26 0.57
CA PHE A 253 -8.09 -11.70 0.81
C PHE A 253 -8.75 -12.42 1.99
N PRO A 254 -9.12 -11.70 3.08
CA PRO A 254 -9.75 -12.36 4.23
C PRO A 254 -11.13 -12.93 3.89
N ILE A 255 -11.47 -14.00 4.58
CA ILE A 255 -12.81 -14.58 4.58
C ILE A 255 -13.71 -13.65 5.36
N LEU A 256 -14.83 -13.24 4.73
CA LEU A 256 -15.86 -12.41 5.33
C LEU A 256 -17.12 -13.20 5.70
N ALA A 257 -17.37 -14.32 5.00
CA ALA A 257 -18.52 -15.18 5.24
C ALA A 257 -18.58 -15.66 6.68
N GLY A 258 -19.76 -15.54 7.33
CA GLY A 258 -19.98 -15.93 8.70
C GLY A 258 -19.29 -15.05 9.75
N GLN A 259 -18.65 -13.96 9.35
CA GLN A 259 -18.04 -13.02 10.29
C GLN A 259 -19.11 -12.14 10.95
N ARG A 260 -18.89 -11.69 12.16
CA ARG A 260 -19.84 -10.88 12.94
C ARG A 260 -20.16 -9.56 12.24
N PRO A 261 -21.45 -9.23 12.03
CA PRO A 261 -21.85 -8.03 11.29
C PRO A 261 -21.39 -6.74 11.96
N THR A 262 -21.43 -6.68 13.30
CA THR A 262 -20.93 -5.52 14.06
C THR A 262 -19.45 -5.28 13.84
N TYR A 263 -18.65 -6.37 13.78
CA TYR A 263 -17.21 -6.26 13.48
C TYR A 263 -16.95 -5.81 12.05
N LEU A 264 -17.68 -6.35 11.06
CA LEU A 264 -17.55 -5.97 9.65
C LEU A 264 -17.89 -4.49 9.47
N PHE A 265 -19.03 -4.05 10.01
CA PHE A 265 -19.44 -2.64 9.97
C PHE A 265 -18.41 -1.71 10.61
N ALA A 266 -17.97 -2.01 11.83
CA ALA A 266 -16.96 -1.20 12.52
C ALA A 266 -15.64 -1.16 11.75
N SER A 267 -15.26 -2.26 11.07
CA SER A 267 -14.06 -2.31 10.24
C SER A 267 -14.17 -1.42 8.99
N LEU A 268 -15.31 -1.44 8.29
CA LEU A 268 -15.58 -0.56 7.16
C LEU A 268 -15.53 0.91 7.58
N LEU A 269 -16.17 1.24 8.70
CA LEU A 269 -16.17 2.60 9.24
C LEU A 269 -14.75 3.07 9.60
N ALA A 270 -13.95 2.20 10.24
CA ALA A 270 -12.56 2.52 10.58
C ALA A 270 -11.68 2.72 9.33
N TYR A 271 -11.91 1.96 8.27
CA TYR A 271 -11.23 2.20 6.98
C TYR A 271 -11.65 3.54 6.38
N ALA A 272 -12.95 3.82 6.29
CA ALA A 272 -13.47 5.07 5.73
C ALA A 272 -12.92 6.31 6.44
N ARG A 273 -12.74 6.23 7.77
CA ARG A 273 -12.17 7.31 8.60
C ARG A 273 -10.65 7.38 8.59
N GLY A 274 -9.98 6.46 7.92
CA GLY A 274 -8.51 6.38 7.93
C GLY A 274 -7.90 5.94 9.26
N GLU A 275 -8.71 5.43 10.20
CA GLU A 275 -8.27 4.95 11.52
C GLU A 275 -7.68 3.54 11.44
N ARG A 276 -8.14 2.74 10.48
CA ARG A 276 -7.53 1.47 10.07
C ARG A 276 -6.85 1.69 8.72
N HIS A 277 -5.53 1.77 8.74
CA HIS A 277 -4.77 2.13 7.55
C HIS A 277 -4.78 1.01 6.49
N SER A 278 -5.17 1.36 5.27
CA SER A 278 -5.08 0.50 4.08
C SER A 278 -5.20 1.36 2.82
N GLY A 279 -4.22 1.29 1.95
CA GLY A 279 -4.30 1.95 0.63
C GLY A 279 -5.28 1.27 -0.31
N ILE A 280 -5.74 0.06 0.03
CA ILE A 280 -6.71 -0.73 -0.75
C ILE A 280 -8.12 -0.51 -0.22
N MET A 281 -8.36 -0.75 1.07
CA MET A 281 -9.71 -0.73 1.64
C MET A 281 -10.21 0.68 1.97
N GLN A 282 -9.33 1.62 2.28
CA GLN A 282 -9.72 2.98 2.65
C GLN A 282 -10.44 3.71 1.50
N PRO A 283 -9.92 3.75 0.24
CA PRO A 283 -10.62 4.38 -0.87
C PRO A 283 -11.98 3.75 -1.16
N ILE A 284 -12.09 2.42 -1.04
CA ILE A 284 -13.36 1.69 -1.25
C ILE A 284 -14.37 2.05 -0.17
N ALA A 285 -13.96 1.98 1.09
CA ALA A 285 -14.85 2.25 2.21
C ALA A 285 -15.28 3.72 2.30
N ALA A 286 -14.41 4.65 1.91
CA ALA A 286 -14.72 6.08 1.91
C ALA A 286 -15.85 6.47 0.92
N GLY A 287 -16.06 5.65 -0.13
CA GLY A 287 -17.14 5.84 -1.09
C GLY A 287 -18.50 5.25 -0.65
N LEU A 288 -18.56 4.55 0.49
CA LEU A 288 -19.78 3.88 0.95
C LEU A 288 -20.56 4.74 1.95
N SER A 289 -21.89 4.73 1.84
CA SER A 289 -22.75 5.27 2.88
C SER A 289 -22.76 4.35 4.11
N ALA A 290 -23.16 4.87 5.27
CA ALA A 290 -23.33 4.06 6.47
C ALA A 290 -24.39 2.96 6.31
N GLN A 291 -25.38 3.16 5.43
CA GLN A 291 -26.38 2.17 5.10
C GLN A 291 -25.76 1.03 4.28
N ASP A 292 -25.03 1.35 3.20
CA ASP A 292 -24.33 0.35 2.39
C ASP A 292 -23.40 -0.51 3.26
N MET A 293 -22.64 0.13 4.16
CA MET A 293 -21.75 -0.57 5.09
C MET A 293 -22.49 -1.58 5.96
N ARG A 294 -23.71 -1.23 6.44
CA ARG A 294 -24.55 -2.16 7.25
C ARG A 294 -25.08 -3.31 6.40
N GLU A 295 -25.52 -3.02 5.18
CA GLU A 295 -26.06 -4.04 4.26
C GLU A 295 -24.96 -5.02 3.84
N ILE A 296 -23.78 -4.54 3.44
CA ILE A 296 -22.61 -5.35 3.14
C ILE A 296 -22.22 -6.23 4.34
N ALA A 297 -22.18 -5.63 5.54
CA ALA A 297 -21.83 -6.36 6.76
C ALA A 297 -22.82 -7.48 7.06
N ARG A 298 -24.13 -7.23 6.91
CA ARG A 298 -25.19 -8.24 7.10
C ARG A 298 -25.11 -9.34 6.04
N TYR A 299 -24.93 -8.97 4.77
CA TYR A 299 -24.81 -9.91 3.67
C TYR A 299 -23.72 -10.95 3.95
N TYR A 300 -22.48 -10.51 4.17
CA TYR A 300 -21.37 -11.43 4.42
C TYR A 300 -21.51 -12.19 5.74
N ALA A 301 -22.11 -11.59 6.77
CA ALA A 301 -22.32 -12.25 8.05
C ALA A 301 -23.31 -13.42 7.95
N ASN A 302 -24.31 -13.33 7.06
CA ASN A 302 -25.33 -14.34 6.86
C ASN A 302 -24.91 -15.49 5.94
N LEU A 303 -23.77 -15.37 5.26
CA LEU A 303 -23.24 -16.45 4.44
C LEU A 303 -22.68 -17.57 5.32
N ALA A 304 -22.85 -18.81 4.88
CA ALA A 304 -22.17 -19.96 5.49
C ALA A 304 -20.64 -19.74 5.38
N GLY A 305 -19.95 -19.74 6.49
CA GLY A 305 -18.57 -19.27 6.51
C GLY A 305 -17.71 -19.91 7.57
N LEU A 306 -16.92 -19.12 8.24
CA LEU A 306 -15.79 -19.44 9.13
C LEU A 306 -15.99 -20.63 10.07
N SER A 307 -17.22 -20.94 10.48
CA SER A 307 -17.55 -22.04 11.39
C SER A 307 -18.28 -23.22 10.73
N SER A 308 -18.52 -23.19 9.40
CA SER A 308 -19.18 -24.28 8.68
C SER A 308 -18.15 -25.14 7.96
N PRO A 309 -18.34 -26.48 7.86
CA PRO A 309 -17.55 -27.33 7.00
C PRO A 309 -17.62 -26.76 5.58
N ARG A 310 -16.49 -26.33 5.02
CA ARG A 310 -16.46 -25.89 3.63
C ARG A 310 -16.71 -27.08 2.74
N ALA A 311 -17.81 -27.07 2.01
CA ALA A 311 -17.87 -27.79 0.74
C ALA A 311 -16.78 -27.16 -0.14
N VAL A 312 -15.64 -27.83 -0.24
CA VAL A 312 -14.57 -27.49 -1.20
C VAL A 312 -15.23 -27.64 -2.55
N GLY A 313 -15.72 -26.56 -3.13
CA GLY A 313 -16.25 -26.53 -4.48
C GLY A 313 -15.19 -27.11 -5.39
N ALA A 314 -15.56 -28.18 -6.10
CA ALA A 314 -14.69 -28.90 -7.00
C ALA A 314 -14.06 -27.91 -8.00
N GLY A 315 -12.78 -27.55 -7.80
CA GLY A 315 -12.09 -26.72 -8.77
C GLY A 315 -10.82 -26.00 -8.32
N LEU A 316 -10.61 -25.78 -7.05
CA LEU A 316 -9.35 -25.14 -6.58
C LEU A 316 -8.77 -25.97 -5.43
N LYS A 317 -7.81 -26.82 -5.74
CA LYS A 317 -6.90 -27.33 -4.72
C LYS A 317 -6.23 -26.15 -4.06
N PRO A 318 -6.15 -26.08 -2.69
CA PRO A 318 -5.37 -25.06 -2.03
C PRO A 318 -3.95 -25.08 -2.59
N ALA A 319 -3.36 -23.90 -2.78
CA ALA A 319 -2.01 -23.74 -3.35
C ALA A 319 -0.90 -24.45 -2.54
N SER A 320 -1.22 -25.06 -1.42
CA SER A 320 -0.35 -25.95 -0.63
C SER A 320 -0.17 -27.33 -1.23
N THR A 321 -0.83 -27.68 -2.34
CA THR A 321 -0.75 -29.04 -2.94
C THR A 321 0.09 -29.11 -4.22
N ILE A 322 0.76 -28.02 -4.61
CA ILE A 322 1.71 -28.05 -5.73
C ILE A 322 3.14 -28.02 -5.16
N SER A 323 3.50 -28.99 -4.37
CA SER A 323 4.86 -29.42 -4.06
C SER A 323 4.89 -30.52 -2.97
N SER A 324 4.23 -31.61 -3.16
CA SER A 324 4.40 -32.75 -2.25
C SER A 324 4.51 -34.07 -2.97
N SER A 325 5.49 -34.21 -3.83
CA SER A 325 5.92 -35.53 -4.25
C SER A 325 7.28 -35.96 -3.71
N PHE A 326 7.89 -35.24 -2.77
CA PHE A 326 9.10 -35.74 -2.07
C PHE A 326 9.33 -35.00 -0.74
N SER A 327 8.60 -35.31 0.32
CA SER A 327 9.00 -35.20 1.75
C SER A 327 7.81 -35.25 2.73
N GLY A 328 6.84 -36.13 2.52
CA GLY A 328 5.55 -36.15 3.25
C GLY A 328 5.60 -36.31 4.77
N ASN A 329 6.70 -36.71 5.38
CA ASN A 329 6.65 -37.13 6.78
C ASN A 329 7.25 -36.14 7.81
N ARG A 330 8.01 -35.14 7.39
CA ARG A 330 8.61 -34.14 8.30
C ARG A 330 7.85 -32.84 8.32
N HIS A 331 7.23 -32.43 7.20
CA HIS A 331 6.45 -31.20 7.09
C HIS A 331 5.11 -31.32 7.84
N ASP A 332 4.40 -32.44 7.65
CA ASP A 332 3.13 -32.72 8.34
C ASP A 332 3.29 -32.79 9.86
N ARG A 333 4.40 -33.40 10.37
CA ARG A 333 4.67 -33.43 11.80
C ARG A 333 5.01 -32.07 12.39
N ARG A 334 5.68 -31.19 11.65
CA ARG A 334 5.99 -29.83 12.09
C ARG A 334 4.73 -28.97 12.15
N ASP A 335 3.86 -29.10 11.16
CA ASP A 335 2.57 -28.41 11.15
C ASP A 335 1.65 -28.88 12.28
N ALA A 336 1.54 -30.18 12.51
CA ALA A 336 0.79 -30.75 13.62
C ALA A 336 1.30 -30.25 14.98
N SER A 337 2.62 -30.22 15.17
CA SER A 337 3.22 -29.70 16.41
C SER A 337 3.02 -28.19 16.59
N ALA A 338 3.03 -27.41 15.51
CA ALA A 338 2.75 -25.98 15.54
C ALA A 338 1.29 -25.72 15.90
N ILE A 339 0.36 -26.49 15.33
CA ILE A 339 -1.08 -26.41 15.66
C ILE A 339 -1.31 -26.70 17.15
N GLU A 340 -0.66 -27.72 17.71
CA GLU A 340 -0.83 -28.07 19.12
C GLU A 340 -0.24 -26.99 20.05
N ARG A 341 0.97 -26.48 19.78
CA ARG A 341 1.50 -25.32 20.53
C ARG A 341 0.59 -24.10 20.40
N GLY A 342 0.06 -23.87 19.20
CA GLY A 342 -0.89 -22.80 18.93
C GLY A 342 -2.18 -22.97 19.74
N ARG A 343 -2.67 -24.21 19.88
CA ARG A 343 -3.83 -24.55 20.71
C ARG A 343 -3.60 -24.18 22.17
N GLU A 344 -2.44 -24.57 22.73
CA GLU A 344 -2.09 -24.24 24.11
C GLU A 344 -2.06 -22.72 24.33
N ILE A 345 -1.41 -21.96 23.43
CA ILE A 345 -1.40 -20.48 23.50
C ILE A 345 -2.82 -19.93 23.42
N ALA A 346 -3.62 -20.42 22.47
CA ALA A 346 -4.97 -19.93 22.25
C ALA A 346 -5.92 -20.18 23.43
N MET A 347 -5.84 -21.39 24.03
CA MET A 347 -6.77 -21.83 25.07
C MET A 347 -6.35 -21.42 26.48
N ARG A 348 -5.06 -21.37 26.77
CA ARG A 348 -4.52 -21.11 28.12
C ARG A 348 -3.80 -19.78 28.25
N GLY A 349 -3.37 -19.19 27.13
CA GLY A 349 -2.49 -18.03 27.15
C GLY A 349 -1.09 -18.38 27.64
N MET A 350 -0.32 -17.37 28.00
CA MET A 350 1.04 -17.51 28.55
C MET A 350 1.21 -16.56 29.75
N PRO A 351 0.91 -17.00 30.98
CA PRO A 351 0.95 -16.15 32.18
C PRO A 351 2.32 -15.51 32.42
N SER A 352 3.40 -16.22 32.13
CA SER A 352 4.80 -15.71 32.24
C SER A 352 5.06 -14.50 31.36
N GLN A 353 4.36 -14.37 30.25
CA GLN A 353 4.43 -13.23 29.32
C GLN A 353 3.25 -12.26 29.50
N ARG A 354 2.38 -12.47 30.52
CA ARG A 354 1.12 -11.74 30.71
C ARG A 354 0.24 -11.76 29.45
N LEU A 355 0.29 -12.86 28.70
CA LEU A 355 -0.50 -13.06 27.49
C LEU A 355 -1.78 -13.81 27.85
N PRO A 356 -2.98 -13.17 27.70
CA PRO A 356 -4.25 -13.84 27.98
C PRO A 356 -4.55 -14.91 26.93
N ALA A 357 -5.43 -15.85 27.26
CA ALA A 357 -5.96 -16.83 26.33
C ALA A 357 -6.72 -16.11 25.18
N CYS A 358 -6.35 -16.36 23.94
CA CYS A 358 -7.02 -15.75 22.78
C CYS A 358 -8.50 -16.16 22.70
N ALA A 359 -8.80 -17.40 23.12
CA ALA A 359 -10.14 -17.96 23.15
C ALA A 359 -11.10 -17.19 24.07
N ALA A 360 -10.61 -16.49 25.08
CA ALA A 360 -11.44 -15.67 25.95
C ALA A 360 -12.20 -14.56 25.20
N CYS A 361 -11.59 -14.02 24.13
CA CYS A 361 -12.18 -12.97 23.30
C CYS A 361 -12.63 -13.46 21.93
N HIS A 362 -11.90 -14.39 21.28
CA HIS A 362 -12.09 -14.76 19.89
C HIS A 362 -12.74 -16.14 19.65
N GLY A 363 -12.86 -16.98 20.68
CA GLY A 363 -13.30 -18.36 20.53
C GLY A 363 -12.17 -19.31 20.13
N PRO A 364 -12.46 -20.59 19.86
CA PRO A 364 -13.80 -21.20 19.86
C PRO A 364 -14.30 -21.45 21.27
N SER A 365 -15.52 -21.17 21.58
CA SER A 365 -16.29 -21.67 22.74
C SER A 365 -17.74 -21.21 22.64
N SER A 366 -18.65 -21.88 23.31
CA SER A 366 -20.08 -21.55 23.39
C SER A 366 -20.40 -20.28 24.21
N THR A 367 -19.42 -19.72 24.93
CA THR A 367 -19.65 -18.54 25.78
C THR A 367 -19.95 -17.31 24.92
N PRO A 368 -21.04 -16.57 25.21
CA PRO A 368 -21.35 -15.31 24.53
C PRO A 368 -20.17 -14.32 24.64
N ARG A 369 -19.84 -13.65 23.57
CA ARG A 369 -18.72 -12.69 23.50
C ARG A 369 -19.18 -11.36 22.93
N ASN A 370 -18.41 -10.33 23.21
CA ASN A 370 -18.65 -9.03 22.62
C ASN A 370 -18.67 -9.15 21.07
N PRO A 371 -19.78 -8.74 20.41
CA PRO A 371 -19.96 -8.90 18.96
C PRO A 371 -18.97 -8.09 18.13
N ILE A 372 -18.24 -7.17 18.74
CA ILE A 372 -17.17 -6.41 18.05
C ILE A 372 -15.88 -7.22 17.86
N TYR A 373 -15.67 -8.31 18.62
CA TYR A 373 -14.49 -9.15 18.47
C TYR A 373 -14.66 -10.07 17.26
N PRO A 374 -13.69 -10.13 16.34
CA PRO A 374 -13.77 -11.01 15.15
C PRO A 374 -13.70 -12.48 15.53
N GLN A 375 -14.37 -13.31 14.74
CA GLN A 375 -14.15 -14.75 14.73
C GLN A 375 -12.84 -15.03 14.00
N LEU A 376 -12.00 -15.91 14.55
CA LEU A 376 -10.70 -16.26 13.97
C LEU A 376 -10.70 -17.67 13.36
N ALA A 377 -11.55 -18.58 13.87
CA ALA A 377 -11.63 -19.96 13.41
C ALA A 377 -11.88 -20.04 11.89
N GLY A 378 -11.10 -20.82 11.19
CA GLY A 378 -11.19 -21.01 9.74
C GLY A 378 -10.63 -19.87 8.87
N GLN A 379 -10.12 -18.79 9.46
CA GLN A 379 -9.47 -17.71 8.72
C GLN A 379 -8.07 -18.13 8.27
N TYR A 380 -7.59 -17.58 7.16
CA TYR A 380 -6.25 -17.85 6.64
C TYR A 380 -5.15 -17.49 7.65
N ALA A 381 -4.22 -18.41 7.87
CA ALA A 381 -3.12 -18.23 8.83
C ALA A 381 -2.25 -17.01 8.48
N GLU A 382 -1.91 -16.85 7.22
CA GLU A 382 -1.09 -15.74 6.71
C GLU A 382 -1.79 -14.39 6.92
N TYR A 383 -3.11 -14.34 6.68
CA TYR A 383 -3.90 -13.14 6.98
C TYR A 383 -3.89 -12.82 8.48
N LEU A 384 -4.10 -13.81 9.35
CA LEU A 384 -4.06 -13.62 10.80
C LEU A 384 -2.69 -13.13 11.26
N ALA A 385 -1.60 -13.72 10.78
CA ALA A 385 -0.22 -13.34 11.08
C ALA A 385 0.07 -11.89 10.65
N LEU A 386 -0.37 -11.51 9.46
CA LEU A 386 -0.28 -10.12 8.99
C LEU A 386 -1.04 -9.18 9.93
N GLN A 387 -2.27 -9.53 10.35
CA GLN A 387 -3.05 -8.67 11.23
C GLN A 387 -2.39 -8.47 12.60
N ILE A 388 -1.81 -9.51 13.18
CA ILE A 388 -1.03 -9.40 14.43
C ILE A 388 0.17 -8.48 14.23
N THR A 389 0.89 -8.63 13.12
CA THR A 389 2.03 -7.76 12.78
C THR A 389 1.61 -6.30 12.63
N LEU A 390 0.47 -6.02 11.99
CA LEU A 390 -0.04 -4.66 11.83
C LEU A 390 -0.47 -4.04 13.17
N PHE A 391 -1.05 -4.82 14.09
CA PHE A 391 -1.32 -4.36 15.46
C PHE A 391 -0.01 -4.02 16.20
N LYS A 392 1.00 -4.89 16.11
CA LYS A 392 2.32 -4.69 16.73
C LYS A 392 2.99 -3.41 16.23
N LYS A 393 2.89 -3.11 14.93
CA LYS A 393 3.43 -1.90 14.29
C LYS A 393 2.57 -0.65 14.52
N GLY A 394 1.37 -0.78 15.08
CA GLY A 394 0.42 0.33 15.22
C GLY A 394 -0.25 0.77 13.91
N SER A 395 -0.08 0.02 12.84
CA SER A 395 -0.70 0.30 11.53
C SER A 395 -2.16 -0.15 11.45
N ARG A 396 -2.64 -0.90 12.44
CA ARG A 396 -4.03 -1.32 12.58
C ARG A 396 -4.62 -0.78 13.86
N GLY A 397 -5.71 -0.01 13.73
CA GLY A 397 -6.45 0.64 14.81
C GLY A 397 -7.92 0.84 14.45
N GLY A 398 -8.57 1.85 15.04
CA GLY A 398 -9.87 2.41 14.67
C GLY A 398 -11.10 1.61 15.03
N THR A 399 -10.99 0.33 15.37
CA THR A 399 -12.11 -0.43 15.92
C THR A 399 -12.11 -0.35 17.45
N PRO A 400 -13.27 -0.39 18.10
CA PRO A 400 -13.35 -0.50 19.55
C PRO A 400 -12.46 -1.63 20.04
N TYR A 401 -11.75 -1.41 21.15
CA TYR A 401 -10.81 -2.38 21.76
C TYR A 401 -9.56 -2.75 20.91
N ALA A 402 -9.27 -2.07 19.80
CA ALA A 402 -8.05 -2.31 19.02
C ALA A 402 -6.76 -2.16 19.85
N HIS A 403 -6.77 -1.28 20.86
CA HIS A 403 -5.68 -1.07 21.80
C HIS A 403 -5.33 -2.34 22.60
N LEU A 404 -6.31 -3.19 22.94
CA LEU A 404 -6.07 -4.47 23.62
C LEU A 404 -5.26 -5.41 22.75
N MET A 405 -5.62 -5.50 21.45
CA MET A 405 -4.88 -6.32 20.51
C MET A 405 -3.46 -5.82 20.26
N ARG A 406 -3.21 -4.51 20.35
CA ARG A 406 -1.86 -3.97 20.29
C ARG A 406 -0.98 -4.46 21.44
N LEU A 407 -1.53 -4.48 22.64
CA LEU A 407 -0.83 -5.02 23.82
C LEU A 407 -0.57 -6.52 23.69
N VAL A 408 -1.55 -7.29 23.24
CA VAL A 408 -1.42 -8.73 23.00
C VAL A 408 -0.36 -9.00 21.93
N ALA A 409 -0.46 -8.34 20.78
CA ALA A 409 0.46 -8.52 19.66
C ALA A 409 1.92 -8.18 20.02
N SER A 410 2.15 -7.17 20.87
CA SER A 410 3.50 -6.77 21.29
C SER A 410 4.23 -7.85 22.09
N ARG A 411 3.48 -8.77 22.73
CA ARG A 411 4.03 -9.84 23.59
C ARG A 411 4.30 -11.14 22.87
N LEU A 412 3.77 -11.30 21.65
CA LEU A 412 3.96 -12.52 20.85
C LEU A 412 5.31 -12.52 20.13
N THR A 413 6.02 -13.64 20.19
CA THR A 413 7.18 -13.91 19.33
C THR A 413 6.73 -14.28 17.91
N PRO A 414 7.60 -14.20 16.89
CA PRO A 414 7.27 -14.65 15.53
C PRO A 414 6.81 -16.12 15.47
N GLU A 415 7.42 -17.01 16.25
CA GLU A 415 7.06 -18.42 16.34
C GLU A 415 5.66 -18.60 16.93
N GLN A 416 5.36 -17.90 18.03
CA GLN A 416 4.04 -17.94 18.65
C GLN A 416 2.95 -17.38 17.71
N VAL A 417 3.26 -16.35 16.94
CA VAL A 417 2.36 -15.85 15.89
C VAL A 417 2.09 -16.93 14.86
N HIS A 418 3.13 -17.61 14.36
CA HIS A 418 2.99 -18.71 13.43
C HIS A 418 2.10 -19.81 14.01
N ASP A 419 2.40 -20.29 15.21
CA ASP A 419 1.71 -21.42 15.86
C ASP A 419 0.21 -21.11 16.11
N VAL A 420 -0.10 -19.96 16.71
CA VAL A 420 -1.49 -19.59 17.02
C VAL A 420 -2.33 -19.35 15.77
N THR A 421 -1.73 -18.82 14.70
CA THR A 421 -2.47 -18.58 13.46
C THR A 421 -2.74 -19.86 12.70
N ARG A 422 -1.81 -20.83 12.73
CA ARG A 422 -2.02 -22.19 12.20
C ARG A 422 -3.14 -22.91 12.95
N TYR A 423 -3.17 -22.81 14.28
CA TYR A 423 -4.27 -23.37 15.08
C TYR A 423 -5.62 -22.79 14.66
N TYR A 424 -5.79 -21.47 14.62
CA TYR A 424 -7.06 -20.88 14.23
C TYR A 424 -7.47 -21.22 12.79
N ALA A 425 -6.52 -21.31 11.87
CA ALA A 425 -6.79 -21.68 10.49
C ALA A 425 -7.27 -23.15 10.39
N SER A 426 -6.74 -24.07 11.22
CA SER A 426 -7.13 -25.48 11.23
C SER A 426 -8.58 -25.72 11.69
N LEU A 427 -9.14 -24.82 12.51
CA LEU A 427 -10.49 -24.98 13.03
C LEU A 427 -11.62 -24.89 12.00
N GLY A 428 -11.33 -24.43 10.77
CA GLY A 428 -12.29 -24.40 9.65
C GLY A 428 -12.32 -25.67 8.81
N SER A 429 -11.41 -26.60 9.05
CA SER A 429 -11.26 -27.83 8.25
C SER A 429 -11.78 -29.11 8.93
N THR A 430 -12.15 -29.04 10.22
CA THR A 430 -12.61 -30.21 10.98
C THR A 430 -14.14 -30.33 10.94
N THR A 431 -14.62 -31.38 10.28
CA THR A 431 -15.92 -31.99 10.51
C THR A 431 -15.85 -32.78 11.83
N GLU A 432 -15.69 -32.13 12.96
CA GLU A 432 -16.02 -32.79 14.23
C GLU A 432 -17.51 -32.61 14.48
N SER A 433 -18.23 -33.71 14.28
CA SER A 433 -19.58 -33.93 14.81
C SER A 433 -19.56 -33.60 16.31
N PRO A 434 -20.53 -32.87 16.86
CA PRO A 434 -20.60 -32.72 18.29
C PRO A 434 -20.80 -34.10 18.91
N ALA A 435 -19.83 -34.53 19.71
CA ALA A 435 -20.05 -35.69 20.59
C ALA A 435 -21.26 -35.40 21.46
N GLN A 436 -22.21 -36.34 21.39
CA GLN A 436 -23.46 -36.36 22.15
C GLN A 436 -23.21 -36.29 23.65
#